data_f087598bf94963f1d6e3cbb33452ab7d
#
_entry.id   f087598bf94963f1d6e3cbb33452ab7d
#
_cell.length_a   1.000
_cell.length_b   1.000
_cell.length_c   1.000
_cell.angle_alpha   90.00
_cell.angle_beta   90.00
_cell.angle_gamma   90.00
#
_symmetry.space_group_name_H-M   'P 1'
#
loop_
_entity.id
_entity.type
_entity.pdbx_description
1 polymer ?
#
loop_
_entity_poly.entity_id
_entity_poly.type
_entity_poly.pdbx_seq_one_letter_code
_entity_poly.pdbx_strand_id
1 'polypeptide(L)'
;NSTLGSLVATAPGDTLCTEIKDIVVGKTGECYILGLTGVTIADKDTNLVMGQKNTMNDARTDTSLKALADFEKNAMTSSVSSVGFWKYQGIDYISSFSKMRSTHWTVIIQAPVGEFMGPVTRLSRSMLVMGIAILAAALLIVSVTARKIVHPIGITVAALQNIAQGEGDLTVRL
;
A
#
# COMPACT_ATOMS: atom_id res chain seq x y z
N ASN A 1 16.76 11.48 53.89
CA ASN A 1 16.58 12.27 52.65
C ASN A 1 15.33 13.16 52.83
N SER A 2 15.53 14.45 53.04
CA SER A 2 14.44 15.43 53.07
C SER A 2 14.22 15.97 51.65
N THR A 3 12.99 15.84 51.14
CA THR A 3 12.61 16.44 49.85
C THR A 3 12.52 17.94 50.05
N LEU A 4 13.35 18.73 49.35
CA LEU A 4 13.44 20.18 49.47
C LEU A 4 12.31 20.92 48.76
N GLY A 5 11.55 20.22 47.91
CA GLY A 5 10.44 20.79 47.13
C GLY A 5 10.28 20.07 45.81
N SER A 6 9.23 20.43 45.08
CA SER A 6 8.99 20.00 43.70
C SER A 6 8.91 21.19 42.77
N LEU A 7 9.55 21.14 41.62
CA LEU A 7 9.41 22.10 40.53
C LEU A 7 8.29 21.62 39.61
N VAL A 8 7.26 22.44 39.45
CA VAL A 8 6.16 22.18 38.50
C VAL A 8 6.27 23.22 37.37
N ALA A 9 6.38 22.71 36.14
CA ALA A 9 6.30 23.53 34.94
C ALA A 9 4.98 23.24 34.22
N THR A 10 4.28 24.27 33.81
CA THR A 10 3.08 24.18 32.99
C THR A 10 3.37 24.77 31.62
N ALA A 11 2.92 24.09 30.57
CA ALA A 11 2.99 24.56 29.19
C ALA A 11 1.56 24.61 28.61
N PRO A 12 1.28 25.48 27.62
CA PRO A 12 0.02 25.45 26.89
C PRO A 12 -0.20 24.07 26.28
N GLY A 13 -1.44 23.58 26.29
CA GLY A 13 -1.77 22.21 25.79
C GLY A 13 -1.54 22.03 24.30
N ASP A 14 -1.45 23.11 23.54
CA ASP A 14 -1.18 23.15 22.10
C ASP A 14 0.32 23.15 21.73
N THR A 15 1.21 23.28 22.71
CA THR A 15 2.67 23.30 22.46
C THR A 15 3.13 22.02 21.72
N LEU A 16 2.66 20.86 22.16
CA LEU A 16 2.97 19.59 21.49
C LEU A 16 2.39 19.51 20.09
N CYS A 17 1.21 20.08 19.86
CA CYS A 17 0.59 20.13 18.54
C CYS A 17 1.47 20.91 17.55
N THR A 18 2.11 21.99 18.02
CA THR A 18 3.01 22.79 17.19
C THR A 18 4.25 22.00 16.76
N GLU A 19 4.78 21.17 17.65
CA GLU A 19 5.97 20.35 17.36
C GLU A 19 5.69 19.22 16.37
N ILE A 20 4.48 18.65 16.37
CA ILE A 20 4.17 17.49 15.52
C ILE A 20 3.43 17.84 14.22
N LYS A 21 2.88 19.04 14.07
CA LYS A 21 2.07 19.45 12.90
C LYS A 21 2.81 19.34 11.56
N ASP A 22 4.15 19.49 11.58
CA ASP A 22 5.00 19.45 10.41
C ASP A 22 5.49 18.02 10.10
N ILE A 23 5.14 17.03 10.94
CA ILE A 23 5.42 15.62 10.69
C ILE A 23 4.35 15.08 9.74
N VAL A 24 4.66 15.08 8.46
CA VAL A 24 3.77 14.59 7.40
C VAL A 24 4.40 13.38 6.71
N VAL A 25 3.62 12.29 6.59
CA VAL A 25 4.03 11.09 5.87
C VAL A 25 3.17 10.95 4.62
N GLY A 26 3.81 10.92 3.45
CA GLY A 26 3.10 11.00 2.18
C GLY A 26 2.54 12.41 1.92
N LYS A 27 1.29 12.51 1.55
CA LYS A 27 0.61 13.78 1.26
C LYS A 27 -0.33 14.22 2.37
N THR A 28 -1.06 13.26 2.95
CA THR A 28 -2.11 13.52 3.95
C THR A 28 -1.88 12.77 5.26
N GLY A 29 -0.82 11.95 5.33
CA GLY A 29 -0.48 11.25 6.56
C GLY A 29 -0.08 12.23 7.67
N GLU A 30 -0.30 11.83 8.90
CA GLU A 30 -0.18 12.68 10.08
C GLU A 30 0.43 11.93 11.27
N CYS A 31 0.86 12.70 12.23
CA CYS A 31 1.36 12.20 13.51
C CYS A 31 0.44 12.72 14.64
N TYR A 32 0.12 11.83 15.57
CA TYR A 32 -0.58 12.20 16.80
C TYR A 32 -0.03 11.43 18.00
N ILE A 33 -0.31 11.93 19.20
CA ILE A 33 0.19 11.36 20.44
C ILE A 33 -0.98 11.05 21.37
N LEU A 34 -1.00 9.82 21.86
CA LEU A 34 -1.93 9.37 22.89
C LEU A 34 -1.29 9.43 24.27
N GLY A 35 -2.02 9.96 25.22
CA GLY A 35 -1.68 9.90 26.64
C GLY A 35 -1.94 8.53 27.25
N LEU A 36 -1.62 8.35 28.52
CA LEU A 36 -1.75 7.07 29.23
C LEU A 36 -3.18 6.50 29.28
N THR A 37 -4.17 7.37 29.18
CA THR A 37 -5.60 6.99 29.20
C THR A 37 -6.20 6.82 27.80
N GLY A 38 -5.40 6.97 26.75
CA GLY A 38 -5.85 6.92 25.35
C GLY A 38 -6.52 8.21 24.86
N VAL A 39 -6.43 9.28 25.64
CA VAL A 39 -6.83 10.62 25.19
C VAL A 39 -5.76 11.17 24.26
N THR A 40 -6.18 11.78 23.16
CA THR A 40 -5.29 12.48 22.24
C THR A 40 -4.75 13.73 22.92
N ILE A 41 -3.44 13.80 23.12
CA ILE A 41 -2.75 14.90 23.80
C ILE A 41 -1.97 15.78 22.84
N ALA A 42 -1.73 15.35 21.62
CA ALA A 42 -1.21 16.15 20.52
C ALA A 42 -1.74 15.61 19.20
N ASP A 43 -2.15 16.51 18.32
CA ASP A 43 -2.67 16.21 16.98
C ASP A 43 -2.49 17.45 16.10
N LYS A 44 -2.47 17.27 14.79
CA LYS A 44 -2.50 18.35 13.81
C LYS A 44 -3.79 19.18 13.94
N ASP A 45 -4.93 18.51 14.22
CA ASP A 45 -6.20 19.15 14.56
C ASP A 45 -6.27 19.37 16.08
N THR A 46 -5.99 20.62 16.51
CA THR A 46 -6.03 21.01 17.91
C THR A 46 -7.41 20.83 18.55
N ASN A 47 -8.51 20.79 17.77
CA ASN A 47 -9.85 20.56 18.31
C ASN A 47 -9.99 19.16 18.91
N LEU A 48 -9.28 18.16 18.37
CA LEU A 48 -9.26 16.81 18.94
C LEU A 48 -8.61 16.79 20.33
N VAL A 49 -7.57 17.58 20.51
CA VAL A 49 -6.87 17.72 21.79
C VAL A 49 -7.73 18.48 22.80
N MET A 50 -8.30 19.62 22.41
CA MET A 50 -9.18 20.43 23.26
C MET A 50 -10.47 19.68 23.64
N GLY A 51 -11.01 18.89 22.72
CA GLY A 51 -12.16 18.02 22.94
C GLY A 51 -11.83 16.73 23.70
N GLN A 52 -10.57 16.53 24.11
CA GLN A 52 -10.11 15.31 24.79
C GLN A 52 -10.53 14.04 24.06
N LYS A 53 -10.36 14.04 22.74
CA LYS A 53 -10.73 12.91 21.88
C LYS A 53 -10.15 11.60 22.41
N ASN A 54 -11.00 10.59 22.52
CA ASN A 54 -10.60 9.22 22.90
C ASN A 54 -11.31 8.23 21.99
N THR A 55 -10.61 7.78 20.97
CA THR A 55 -11.17 6.90 19.93
C THR A 55 -11.69 5.58 20.50
N MET A 56 -11.05 5.05 21.55
CA MET A 56 -11.49 3.81 22.19
C MET A 56 -12.84 3.95 22.91
N ASN A 57 -13.11 5.14 23.46
CA ASN A 57 -14.41 5.43 24.07
C ASN A 57 -15.47 5.70 22.99
N ASP A 58 -15.13 6.46 21.97
CA ASP A 58 -16.04 6.83 20.89
C ASP A 58 -16.45 5.62 20.04
N ALA A 59 -15.57 4.64 19.88
CA ALA A 59 -15.86 3.38 19.19
C ALA A 59 -16.96 2.54 19.86
N ARG A 60 -17.38 2.88 21.09
CA ARG A 60 -18.51 2.23 21.77
C ARG A 60 -19.85 2.68 21.16
N THR A 61 -19.90 3.88 20.63
CA THR A 61 -21.09 4.47 20.01
C THR A 61 -20.98 4.52 18.48
N ASP A 62 -19.77 4.69 17.96
CA ASP A 62 -19.46 4.70 16.53
C ASP A 62 -18.62 3.48 16.14
N THR A 63 -19.28 2.46 15.60
CA THR A 63 -18.64 1.21 15.16
C THR A 63 -17.64 1.40 14.01
N SER A 64 -17.72 2.51 13.26
CA SER A 64 -16.78 2.81 12.18
C SER A 64 -15.35 3.05 12.70
N LEU A 65 -15.23 3.51 13.95
CA LEU A 65 -13.96 3.76 14.63
C LEU A 65 -13.34 2.50 15.24
N LYS A 66 -14.02 1.36 15.21
CA LYS A 66 -13.59 0.15 15.92
C LYS A 66 -12.20 -0.32 15.48
N ALA A 67 -11.93 -0.33 14.17
CA ALA A 67 -10.64 -0.79 13.64
C ALA A 67 -9.48 0.11 14.12
N LEU A 68 -9.69 1.41 14.16
CA LEU A 68 -8.71 2.37 14.71
C LEU A 68 -8.56 2.18 16.23
N ALA A 69 -9.66 2.05 16.96
CA ALA A 69 -9.65 1.86 18.41
C ALA A 69 -8.91 0.56 18.82
N ASP A 70 -9.11 -0.52 18.06
CA ASP A 70 -8.40 -1.79 18.29
C ASP A 70 -6.90 -1.64 18.00
N PHE A 71 -6.52 -0.89 16.97
CA PHE A 71 -5.12 -0.55 16.69
C PHE A 71 -4.50 0.29 17.82
N GLU A 72 -5.16 1.38 18.25
CA GLU A 72 -4.70 2.25 19.33
C GLU A 72 -4.55 1.49 20.65
N LYS A 73 -5.51 0.62 20.98
CA LYS A 73 -5.45 -0.24 22.15
C LYS A 73 -4.22 -1.17 22.12
N ASN A 74 -3.95 -1.79 20.96
CA ASN A 74 -2.77 -2.60 20.76
C ASN A 74 -1.49 -1.77 20.91
N ALA A 75 -1.44 -0.57 20.31
CA ALA A 75 -0.32 0.34 20.40
C ALA A 75 -0.02 0.75 21.85
N MET A 76 -1.05 1.00 22.64
CA MET A 76 -0.91 1.38 24.05
C MET A 76 -0.49 0.21 24.96
N THR A 77 -0.86 -1.02 24.63
CA THR A 77 -0.52 -2.20 25.44
C THR A 77 0.83 -2.82 25.06
N SER A 78 1.25 -2.66 23.82
CA SER A 78 2.52 -3.20 23.31
C SER A 78 3.73 -2.50 23.92
N SER A 79 4.76 -3.28 24.23
CA SER A 79 6.06 -2.77 24.68
C SER A 79 7.05 -2.53 23.51
N VAL A 80 6.71 -2.99 22.32
CA VAL A 80 7.56 -2.94 21.13
C VAL A 80 6.88 -2.10 20.06
N SER A 81 7.66 -1.24 19.40
CA SER A 81 7.18 -0.48 18.25
C SER A 81 6.78 -1.44 17.12
N SER A 82 5.67 -1.19 16.50
CA SER A 82 5.14 -2.04 15.43
C SER A 82 4.37 -1.23 14.39
N VAL A 83 4.01 -1.89 13.31
CA VAL A 83 3.19 -1.35 12.21
C VAL A 83 1.91 -2.17 12.15
N GLY A 84 0.81 -1.51 11.88
CA GLY A 84 -0.48 -2.14 11.67
C GLY A 84 -1.26 -1.51 10.54
N PHE A 85 -2.30 -2.21 10.13
CA PHE A 85 -3.23 -1.75 9.10
C PHE A 85 -4.63 -1.71 9.69
N TRP A 86 -5.40 -0.71 9.29
CA TRP A 86 -6.80 -0.55 9.69
C TRP A 86 -7.57 0.18 8.61
N LYS A 87 -8.90 0.12 8.66
CA LYS A 87 -9.76 0.69 7.64
C LYS A 87 -10.76 1.65 8.26
N TYR A 88 -10.93 2.82 7.64
CA TYR A 88 -11.93 3.80 8.02
C TYR A 88 -12.60 4.39 6.78
N GLN A 89 -13.93 4.39 6.75
CA GLN A 89 -14.73 4.90 5.63
C GLN A 89 -14.27 4.40 4.24
N GLY A 90 -13.86 3.13 4.15
CA GLY A 90 -13.41 2.53 2.91
C GLY A 90 -11.95 2.79 2.54
N ILE A 91 -11.24 3.63 3.28
CA ILE A 91 -9.82 3.94 3.07
C ILE A 91 -8.98 3.04 3.97
N ASP A 92 -7.97 2.37 3.36
CA ASP A 92 -7.00 1.59 4.09
C ASP A 92 -5.86 2.49 4.57
N TYR A 93 -5.55 2.41 5.86
CA TYR A 93 -4.45 3.14 6.51
C TYR A 93 -3.35 2.18 6.95
N ILE A 94 -2.12 2.65 6.81
CA ILE A 94 -0.95 2.07 7.46
C ILE A 94 -0.56 2.99 8.60
N SER A 95 -0.31 2.41 9.77
CA SER A 95 0.09 3.18 10.95
C SER A 95 1.23 2.48 11.66
N SER A 96 2.15 3.26 12.19
CA SER A 96 3.20 2.79 13.08
C SER A 96 3.08 3.46 14.42
N PHE A 97 3.49 2.77 15.47
CA PHE A 97 3.51 3.33 16.82
C PHE A 97 4.81 3.05 17.55
N SER A 98 5.12 3.95 18.46
CA SER A 98 6.25 3.82 19.38
C SER A 98 5.92 4.47 20.73
N LYS A 99 6.41 3.89 21.81
CA LYS A 99 6.27 4.48 23.16
C LYS A 99 7.44 5.37 23.51
N MET A 100 7.15 6.54 24.04
CA MET A 100 8.15 7.42 24.62
C MET A 100 8.63 6.86 25.96
N ARG A 101 9.95 6.76 26.14
CA ARG A 101 10.54 6.18 27.36
C ARG A 101 10.28 6.97 28.63
N SER A 102 10.23 8.30 28.52
CA SER A 102 10.10 9.21 29.68
C SER A 102 8.67 9.37 30.16
N THR A 103 7.71 9.52 29.26
CA THR A 103 6.31 9.83 29.55
C THR A 103 5.38 8.62 29.41
N HIS A 104 5.86 7.54 28.77
CA HIS A 104 5.07 6.37 28.37
C HIS A 104 3.91 6.70 27.42
N TRP A 105 3.91 7.89 26.81
CA TRP A 105 2.96 8.27 25.77
C TRP A 105 3.21 7.45 24.51
N THR A 106 2.15 7.25 23.75
CA THR A 106 2.23 6.50 22.50
C THR A 106 2.18 7.48 21.33
N VAL A 107 3.28 7.55 20.58
CA VAL A 107 3.34 8.29 19.31
C VAL A 107 2.85 7.39 18.20
N ILE A 108 1.91 7.88 17.41
CA ILE A 108 1.34 7.17 16.27
C ILE A 108 1.54 8.03 15.03
N ILE A 109 2.01 7.40 13.97
CA ILE A 109 2.12 7.99 12.64
C ILE A 109 1.24 7.17 11.72
N GLN A 110 0.35 7.82 10.98
CA GLN A 110 -0.56 7.15 10.07
C GLN A 110 -0.59 7.82 8.71
N ALA A 111 -0.85 7.02 7.67
CA ALA A 111 -1.06 7.53 6.33
C ALA A 111 -1.95 6.59 5.49
N PRO A 112 -2.73 7.12 4.53
CA PRO A 112 -3.49 6.30 3.60
C PRO A 112 -2.58 5.45 2.72
N VAL A 113 -2.84 4.14 2.66
CA VAL A 113 -2.07 3.19 1.83
C VAL A 113 -2.11 3.58 0.35
N GLY A 114 -3.24 4.13 -0.10
CA GLY A 114 -3.43 4.55 -1.50
C GLY A 114 -2.42 5.58 -1.99
N GLU A 115 -1.86 6.40 -1.10
CA GLU A 115 -0.85 7.39 -1.46
C GLU A 115 0.48 6.77 -1.90
N PHE A 116 0.82 5.63 -1.32
CA PHE A 116 2.04 4.90 -1.64
C PHE A 116 1.85 3.91 -2.80
N MET A 117 0.60 3.46 -3.02
CA MET A 117 0.29 2.47 -4.06
C MET A 117 0.11 3.08 -5.46
N GLY A 118 -0.06 4.40 -5.57
CA GLY A 118 -0.23 5.08 -6.87
C GLY A 118 0.90 4.80 -7.87
N PRO A 119 2.18 4.94 -7.52
CA PRO A 119 3.30 4.58 -8.39
C PRO A 119 3.33 3.09 -8.77
N VAL A 120 2.98 2.21 -7.83
CA VAL A 120 2.97 0.75 -8.03
C VAL A 120 1.91 0.33 -9.05
N THR A 121 0.69 0.86 -8.95
CA THR A 121 -0.39 0.57 -9.90
C THR A 121 -0.09 1.07 -11.32
N ARG A 122 0.54 2.24 -11.44
CA ARG A 122 0.99 2.76 -12.75
C ARG A 122 2.06 1.86 -13.36
N LEU A 123 3.05 1.44 -12.58
CA LEU A 123 4.11 0.54 -13.02
C LEU A 123 3.54 -0.83 -13.44
N SER A 124 2.65 -1.41 -12.65
CA SER A 124 1.97 -2.67 -12.96
C SER A 124 1.19 -2.60 -14.27
N ARG A 125 0.45 -1.51 -14.51
CA ARG A 125 -0.28 -1.30 -15.78
C ARG A 125 0.67 -1.20 -16.97
N SER A 126 1.78 -0.47 -16.84
CA SER A 126 2.76 -0.34 -17.93
C SER A 126 3.44 -1.66 -18.26
N MET A 127 3.76 -2.46 -17.24
CA MET A 127 4.30 -3.82 -17.43
C MET A 127 3.31 -4.74 -18.14
N LEU A 128 2.02 -4.68 -17.79
CA LEU A 128 0.98 -5.47 -18.45
C LEU A 128 0.86 -5.10 -19.94
N VAL A 129 0.80 -3.81 -20.26
CA VAL A 129 0.72 -3.33 -21.65
C VAL A 129 1.94 -3.76 -22.45
N MET A 130 3.14 -3.62 -21.89
CA MET A 130 4.37 -4.05 -22.53
C MET A 130 4.39 -5.57 -22.76
N GLY A 131 3.96 -6.36 -21.79
CA GLY A 131 3.85 -7.83 -21.92
C GLY A 131 2.92 -8.24 -23.05
N ILE A 132 1.74 -7.61 -23.15
CA ILE A 132 0.79 -7.85 -24.25
C ILE A 132 1.40 -7.46 -25.61
N ALA A 133 2.10 -6.33 -25.69
CA ALA A 133 2.74 -5.89 -26.93
C ALA A 133 3.82 -6.87 -27.41
N ILE A 134 4.66 -7.37 -26.51
CA ILE A 134 5.69 -8.38 -26.80
C ILE A 134 5.03 -9.69 -27.29
N LEU A 135 3.99 -10.15 -26.61
CA LEU A 135 3.27 -11.36 -27.00
C LEU A 135 2.64 -11.22 -28.39
N ALA A 136 2.02 -10.09 -28.68
CA ALA A 136 1.43 -9.81 -30.01
C ALA A 136 2.51 -9.80 -31.11
N ALA A 137 3.66 -9.17 -30.85
CA ALA A 137 4.79 -9.16 -31.78
C ALA A 137 5.32 -10.59 -32.04
N ALA A 138 5.47 -11.40 -31.00
CA ALA A 138 5.92 -12.79 -31.11
C ALA A 138 4.95 -13.62 -31.96
N LEU A 139 3.64 -13.51 -31.70
CA LEU A 139 2.61 -14.21 -32.47
C LEU A 139 2.60 -13.78 -33.95
N LEU A 140 2.83 -12.49 -34.22
CA LEU A 140 2.93 -11.95 -35.58
C LEU A 140 4.14 -12.57 -36.31
N ILE A 141 5.32 -12.57 -35.67
CA ILE A 141 6.54 -13.17 -36.23
C ILE A 141 6.31 -14.66 -36.54
N VAL A 142 5.77 -15.43 -35.60
CA VAL A 142 5.46 -16.84 -35.78
C VAL A 142 4.49 -17.06 -36.95
N SER A 143 3.42 -16.26 -37.00
CA SER A 143 2.43 -16.34 -38.09
C SER A 143 3.02 -16.05 -39.46
N VAL A 144 3.87 -15.02 -39.58
CA VAL A 144 4.54 -14.68 -40.83
C VAL A 144 5.51 -15.77 -41.24
N THR A 145 6.30 -16.29 -40.30
CA THR A 145 7.25 -17.37 -40.54
C THR A 145 6.51 -18.65 -40.98
N ALA A 146 5.43 -19.02 -40.31
CA ALA A 146 4.63 -20.18 -40.66
C ALA A 146 4.06 -20.07 -42.09
N ARG A 147 3.50 -18.92 -42.45
CA ARG A 147 2.90 -18.73 -43.78
C ARG A 147 3.93 -18.61 -44.89
N LYS A 148 5.05 -17.94 -44.67
CA LYS A 148 6.04 -17.69 -45.74
C LYS A 148 7.09 -18.78 -45.91
N ILE A 149 7.37 -19.54 -44.88
CA ILE A 149 8.46 -20.55 -44.89
C ILE A 149 7.90 -21.97 -44.74
N VAL A 150 7.13 -22.22 -43.71
CA VAL A 150 6.69 -23.59 -43.39
C VAL A 150 5.66 -24.13 -44.38
N HIS A 151 4.69 -23.31 -44.77
CA HIS A 151 3.63 -23.72 -45.69
C HIS A 151 4.16 -24.09 -47.11
N PRO A 152 5.04 -23.29 -47.77
CA PRO A 152 5.61 -23.66 -49.07
C PRO A 152 6.48 -24.92 -49.02
N ILE A 153 7.26 -25.11 -47.94
CA ILE A 153 8.08 -26.30 -47.77
C ILE A 153 7.19 -27.56 -47.70
N GLY A 154 6.08 -27.49 -46.97
CA GLY A 154 5.12 -28.58 -46.90
C GLY A 154 4.55 -29.00 -48.26
N ILE A 155 4.23 -28.01 -49.13
CA ILE A 155 3.75 -28.28 -50.51
C ILE A 155 4.83 -28.96 -51.31
N THR A 156 6.09 -28.50 -51.24
CA THR A 156 7.22 -29.09 -51.99
C THR A 156 7.51 -30.52 -51.52
N VAL A 157 7.49 -30.78 -50.23
CA VAL A 157 7.67 -32.12 -49.65
C VAL A 157 6.55 -33.08 -50.11
N ALA A 158 5.29 -32.63 -50.10
CA ALA A 158 4.16 -33.42 -50.57
C ALA A 158 4.26 -33.76 -52.06
N ALA A 159 4.70 -32.77 -52.87
CA ALA A 159 4.94 -33.01 -54.30
C ALA A 159 6.07 -34.03 -54.56
N LEU A 160 7.17 -33.96 -53.82
CA LEU A 160 8.26 -34.94 -53.89
C LEU A 160 7.83 -36.32 -53.43
N GLN A 161 7.01 -36.45 -52.40
CA GLN A 161 6.45 -37.73 -51.94
C GLN A 161 5.54 -38.39 -53.02
N ASN A 162 4.69 -37.61 -53.69
CA ASN A 162 3.85 -38.09 -54.80
C ASN A 162 4.69 -38.62 -55.95
N ILE A 163 5.78 -38.00 -56.33
CA ILE A 163 6.70 -38.48 -57.33
C ILE A 163 7.39 -39.76 -56.90
N ALA A 164 7.85 -39.86 -55.65
CA ALA A 164 8.54 -41.01 -55.08
C ALA A 164 7.65 -42.24 -54.91
N GLN A 165 6.34 -42.07 -54.74
CA GLN A 165 5.36 -43.18 -54.65
C GLN A 165 4.82 -43.64 -55.99
N GLY A 166 5.30 -43.08 -57.11
CA GLY A 166 4.99 -43.56 -58.44
C GLY A 166 3.63 -43.13 -59.01
N GLU A 167 2.89 -42.27 -58.29
CA GLU A 167 1.65 -41.66 -58.78
C GLU A 167 1.91 -40.29 -59.42
N GLY A 168 2.89 -40.21 -60.34
CA GLY A 168 3.35 -38.96 -60.93
C GLY A 168 2.25 -38.18 -61.64
N ASP A 169 1.41 -37.46 -60.93
CA ASP A 169 0.52 -36.42 -61.47
C ASP A 169 1.30 -35.20 -61.81
N LEU A 170 1.73 -35.03 -63.04
CA LEU A 170 2.46 -33.90 -63.58
C LEU A 170 1.59 -32.64 -63.78
N THR A 171 0.34 -32.66 -63.37
CA THR A 171 -0.60 -31.56 -63.56
C THR A 171 -0.52 -30.49 -62.44
N VAL A 172 0.20 -30.76 -61.32
CA VAL A 172 0.37 -29.79 -60.23
C VAL A 172 1.40 -28.72 -60.63
N ARG A 173 0.95 -27.54 -61.00
CA ARG A 173 1.80 -26.34 -61.15
C ARG A 173 2.28 -25.84 -59.80
N LEU A 174 3.59 -25.66 -59.66
CA LEU A 174 4.26 -24.98 -58.56
C LEU A 174 3.93 -23.49 -58.54
#